data_f0a91ee9bf7067539b2090d451ddf24f
#
_entry.id   f0a91ee9bf7067539b2090d451ddf24f
#
_cell.length_a   1.000
_cell.length_b   1.000
_cell.length_c   1.000
_cell.angle_alpha   90.00
_cell.angle_beta   90.00
_cell.angle_gamma   90.00
#
_symmetry.space_group_name_H-M   'P 1'
#
loop_
_entity.id
_entity.type
_entity.pdbx_description
1 polymer ?
#
loop_
_entity_poly.entity_id
_entity_poly.type
_entity_poly.pdbx_seq_one_letter_code
_entity_poly.pdbx_strand_id
1 'polypeptide(L)'
;MRYLLYLTEGDPGQEVQYLIDRKNDYWFVPPETLHLPIPGHEVGFHQKTILDGELVIDKEPNGKHQPRFMVFDCIIIDGNNLMQRSLDKRVAYYIDQIQKPYKQLLAKFPEEIAYQHFLVAMKDFKFAYHVDNMFDHILKALPHGNDGLIFTCRGTPYKHGTDPHILKWKPENENSIDLRLSLNFPLVQPDAVDLSRGITKPYYDYDAIPVCNLLVYMGNNVEDRHYGTMYLDAELWEKLKALGEPLNDRIVECYMDEQRRWRYMRFRDDKTNANHVSTVESVLESIQDRITEQNLRDYAPKIRAEWKKREGAPKQAEAAASNIHLKRKAEEQGDRRPSPNPPGGGGR
;
A
#
# COMPACT_ATOMS: atom_id res chain seq x y z
N MET A 1 2.21 -6.10 4.72
CA MET A 1 1.54 -4.94 5.36
C MET A 1 2.39 -3.70 5.13
N ARG A 2 1.77 -2.51 4.85
CA ARG A 2 2.49 -1.25 4.59
C ARG A 2 2.89 -0.56 5.89
N TYR A 3 4.15 -0.10 5.94
CA TYR A 3 4.74 0.69 7.01
C TYR A 3 5.62 1.81 6.46
N LEU A 4 5.86 2.82 7.28
CA LEU A 4 7.00 3.72 7.12
C LEU A 4 8.14 3.18 7.98
N LEU A 5 9.33 3.03 7.40
CA LEU A 5 10.55 2.74 8.14
C LEU A 5 11.22 4.08 8.45
N TYR A 6 11.28 4.43 9.74
CA TYR A 6 11.91 5.64 10.24
C TYR A 6 13.26 5.30 10.85
N LEU A 7 14.31 5.92 10.33
CA LEU A 7 15.70 5.79 10.80
C LEU A 7 16.08 7.06 11.53
N THR A 8 16.62 6.90 12.73
CA THR A 8 17.01 8.02 13.59
C THR A 8 18.20 7.65 14.49
N GLU A 9 18.64 8.58 15.28
CA GLU A 9 19.61 8.38 16.35
C GLU A 9 18.88 8.42 17.70
N GLY A 10 19.20 7.47 18.56
CA GLY A 10 18.79 7.44 19.97
C GLY A 10 19.79 8.18 20.85
N ASP A 11 20.48 7.46 21.73
CA ASP A 11 21.65 7.99 22.42
C ASP A 11 22.78 8.30 21.42
N PRO A 12 23.71 9.21 21.72
CA PRO A 12 24.76 9.60 20.78
C PRO A 12 25.52 8.39 20.19
N GLY A 13 25.44 8.24 18.86
CA GLY A 13 26.05 7.14 18.13
C GLY A 13 25.22 5.85 18.06
N GLN A 14 24.00 5.83 18.62
CA GLN A 14 23.13 4.67 18.59
C GLN A 14 22.12 4.77 17.43
N GLU A 15 22.23 3.85 16.49
CA GLU A 15 21.23 3.70 15.42
C GLU A 15 19.92 3.13 15.97
N VAL A 16 18.80 3.80 15.67
CA VAL A 16 17.46 3.41 16.12
C VAL A 16 16.49 3.43 14.95
N GLN A 17 15.63 2.41 14.86
CA GLN A 17 14.63 2.32 13.80
C GLN A 17 13.25 2.03 14.37
N TYR A 18 12.23 2.52 13.66
CA TYR A 18 10.82 2.25 13.93
C TYR A 18 10.09 1.88 12.64
N LEU A 19 9.23 0.89 12.73
CA LEU A 19 8.17 0.68 11.74
C LEU A 19 6.93 1.43 12.23
N ILE A 20 6.39 2.32 11.40
CA ILE A 20 5.20 3.11 11.71
C ILE A 20 4.07 2.62 10.83
N ASP A 21 3.00 2.15 11.43
CA ASP A 21 1.85 1.62 10.71
C ASP A 21 0.83 2.72 10.31
N ARG A 22 -0.30 2.31 9.69
CA ARG A 22 -1.35 3.24 9.25
C ARG A 22 -2.16 3.88 10.39
N LYS A 23 -2.05 3.36 11.61
CA LYS A 23 -2.67 3.91 12.81
C LYS A 23 -1.75 4.90 13.52
N ASN A 24 -0.53 5.09 12.99
CA ASN A 24 0.58 5.81 13.61
C ASN A 24 1.10 5.13 14.88
N ASP A 25 0.96 3.81 14.99
CA ASP A 25 1.61 3.04 16.03
C ASP A 25 3.08 2.81 15.64
N TYR A 26 3.96 3.00 16.61
CA TYR A 26 5.41 2.88 16.44
C TYR A 26 5.88 1.53 16.96
N TRP A 27 6.46 0.74 16.08
CA TRP A 27 7.02 -0.57 16.40
C TRP A 27 8.54 -0.46 16.40
N PHE A 28 9.11 -0.55 17.57
CA PHE A 28 10.56 -0.46 17.74
C PHE A 28 11.25 -1.67 17.08
N VAL A 29 12.26 -1.40 16.26
CA VAL A 29 13.15 -2.42 15.70
C VAL A 29 14.34 -2.51 16.64
N PRO A 30 14.61 -3.68 17.25
CA PRO A 30 15.71 -3.81 18.21
C PRO A 30 17.05 -3.36 17.62
N PRO A 31 17.88 -2.65 18.39
CA PRO A 31 19.21 -2.24 17.97
C PRO A 31 20.03 -3.45 17.52
N GLU A 32 20.99 -3.22 16.62
CA GLU A 32 21.89 -4.24 16.09
C GLU A 32 21.25 -5.30 15.19
N THR A 33 19.91 -5.20 14.94
CA THR A 33 19.19 -6.12 14.05
C THR A 33 18.93 -5.56 12.65
N LEU A 34 19.26 -4.30 12.43
CA LEU A 34 19.23 -3.64 11.11
C LEU A 34 20.26 -2.52 11.11
N HIS A 35 21.14 -2.50 10.12
CA HIS A 35 22.09 -1.42 9.89
C HIS A 35 22.04 -0.98 8.43
N LEU A 36 21.78 0.31 8.21
CA LEU A 36 21.71 0.92 6.88
C LEU A 36 22.84 1.97 6.76
N PRO A 37 23.99 1.58 6.19
CA PRO A 37 25.18 2.44 6.17
C PRO A 37 25.03 3.60 5.17
N ILE A 38 25.67 4.72 5.48
CA ILE A 38 25.81 5.83 4.55
C ILE A 38 26.90 5.55 3.51
N PRO A 39 26.81 6.11 2.28
CA PRO A 39 27.80 5.85 1.23
C PRO A 39 29.23 6.14 1.67
N GLY A 40 30.13 5.18 1.49
CA GLY A 40 31.53 5.31 1.82
C GLY A 40 31.88 5.24 3.33
N HIS A 41 30.90 4.96 4.18
CA HIS A 41 31.08 4.92 5.63
C HIS A 41 30.35 3.72 6.24
N GLU A 42 31.04 2.61 6.43
CA GLU A 42 30.41 1.32 6.82
C GLU A 42 29.80 1.34 8.24
N VAL A 43 30.33 2.14 9.15
CA VAL A 43 29.83 2.29 10.53
C VAL A 43 28.90 3.49 10.71
N GLY A 44 28.81 4.35 9.71
CA GLY A 44 27.87 5.49 9.70
C GLY A 44 26.48 5.02 9.31
N PHE A 45 25.45 5.63 9.87
CA PHE A 45 24.07 5.27 9.62
C PHE A 45 23.21 6.49 9.25
N HIS A 46 22.10 6.24 8.57
CA HIS A 46 21.15 7.27 8.19
C HIS A 46 20.33 7.75 9.38
N GLN A 47 20.12 9.07 9.47
CA GLN A 47 19.31 9.70 10.49
C GLN A 47 18.18 10.52 9.88
N LYS A 48 17.08 10.75 10.62
CA LYS A 48 15.93 11.55 10.14
C LYS A 48 15.51 11.15 8.72
N THR A 49 15.48 9.82 8.48
CA THR A 49 15.18 9.22 7.17
C THR A 49 13.87 8.46 7.25
N ILE A 50 13.00 8.65 6.25
CA ILE A 50 11.70 7.97 6.17
C ILE A 50 11.58 7.30 4.81
N LEU A 51 11.44 5.97 4.84
CA LEU A 51 11.18 5.13 3.69
C LEU A 51 9.75 4.59 3.74
N ASP A 52 9.06 4.59 2.60
CA ASP A 52 7.73 3.97 2.48
C ASP A 52 7.87 2.58 1.85
N GLY A 53 7.31 1.58 2.52
CA GLY A 53 7.53 0.20 2.11
C GLY A 53 6.45 -0.75 2.61
N GLU A 54 6.67 -2.01 2.32
CA GLU A 54 5.81 -3.11 2.70
C GLU A 54 6.62 -4.23 3.33
N LEU A 55 6.24 -4.65 4.53
CA LEU A 55 6.81 -5.82 5.17
C LEU A 55 6.12 -7.07 4.63
N VAL A 56 6.91 -7.94 3.99
CA VAL A 56 6.49 -9.22 3.42
C VAL A 56 7.31 -10.36 4.00
N ILE A 57 6.81 -11.57 3.89
CA ILE A 57 7.53 -12.78 4.30
C ILE A 57 7.78 -13.63 3.06
N ASP A 58 9.04 -13.68 2.64
CA ASP A 58 9.47 -14.51 1.54
C ASP A 58 9.62 -15.96 1.98
N LYS A 59 9.20 -16.88 1.11
CA LYS A 59 9.50 -18.31 1.24
C LYS A 59 10.75 -18.61 0.42
N GLU A 60 11.85 -18.82 1.11
CA GLU A 60 13.13 -19.16 0.48
C GLU A 60 13.09 -20.61 -0.07
N PRO A 61 13.91 -20.95 -1.08
CA PRO A 61 13.95 -22.30 -1.65
C PRO A 61 14.27 -23.40 -0.64
N ASN A 62 14.96 -23.07 0.46
CA ASN A 62 15.27 -23.98 1.56
C ASN A 62 14.13 -24.15 2.57
N GLY A 63 12.94 -23.57 2.30
CA GLY A 63 11.76 -23.61 3.16
C GLY A 63 11.80 -22.61 4.33
N LYS A 64 12.85 -21.82 4.51
CA LYS A 64 12.90 -20.76 5.52
C LYS A 64 12.01 -19.58 5.12
N HIS A 65 11.46 -18.92 6.12
CA HIS A 65 10.73 -17.69 5.96
C HIS A 65 11.66 -16.51 6.27
N GLN A 66 11.86 -15.64 5.28
CA GLN A 66 12.70 -14.45 5.42
C GLN A 66 11.85 -13.18 5.34
N PRO A 67 11.66 -12.45 6.45
CA PRO A 67 11.01 -11.15 6.39
C PRO A 67 11.81 -10.15 5.57
N ARG A 68 11.12 -9.36 4.72
CA ARG A 68 11.72 -8.28 3.92
C ARG A 68 10.88 -7.03 3.97
N PHE A 69 11.52 -5.91 4.15
CA PHE A 69 10.92 -4.59 3.98
C PHE A 69 11.16 -4.12 2.54
N MET A 70 10.11 -4.21 1.72
CA MET A 70 10.14 -3.88 0.29
C MET A 70 9.86 -2.38 0.11
N VAL A 71 10.92 -1.58 -0.03
CA VAL A 71 10.82 -0.14 -0.23
C VAL A 71 10.29 0.17 -1.62
N PHE A 72 9.30 1.05 -1.71
CA PHE A 72 8.76 1.53 -2.97
C PHE A 72 8.79 3.07 -3.09
N ASP A 73 9.09 3.80 -2.00
CA ASP A 73 9.28 5.25 -2.04
C ASP A 73 10.25 5.72 -0.94
N CYS A 74 10.88 6.89 -1.16
CA CYS A 74 11.75 7.56 -0.21
C CYS A 74 11.27 8.98 0.02
N ILE A 75 10.79 9.26 1.22
CA ILE A 75 10.12 10.52 1.57
C ILE A 75 11.11 11.55 2.08
N ILE A 76 11.96 11.15 3.00
CA ILE A 76 13.00 11.97 3.63
C ILE A 76 14.29 11.15 3.70
N ILE A 77 15.43 11.75 3.41
CA ILE A 77 16.74 11.13 3.59
C ILE A 77 17.69 12.13 4.28
N ASP A 78 18.23 11.73 5.43
CA ASP A 78 19.14 12.54 6.26
C ASP A 78 18.61 13.97 6.49
N GLY A 79 17.32 14.08 6.82
CA GLY A 79 16.63 15.35 7.01
C GLY A 79 16.23 16.09 5.73
N ASN A 80 16.68 15.64 4.56
CA ASN A 80 16.31 16.24 3.27
C ASN A 80 14.95 15.75 2.80
N ASN A 81 13.97 16.63 2.74
CA ASN A 81 12.62 16.33 2.29
C ASN A 81 12.58 16.17 0.76
N LEU A 82 12.22 14.98 0.29
CA LEU A 82 12.13 14.64 -1.13
C LEU A 82 10.70 14.65 -1.68
N MET A 83 9.68 14.92 -0.86
CA MET A 83 8.26 14.77 -1.21
C MET A 83 7.88 15.54 -2.48
N GLN A 84 8.46 16.71 -2.71
CA GLN A 84 8.20 17.53 -3.90
C GLN A 84 8.96 17.07 -5.16
N ARG A 85 9.81 16.06 -5.03
CA ARG A 85 10.49 15.45 -6.18
C ARG A 85 9.58 14.41 -6.84
N SER A 86 9.81 14.17 -8.13
CA SER A 86 9.16 13.07 -8.85
C SER A 86 9.58 11.70 -8.30
N LEU A 87 8.72 10.68 -8.44
CA LEU A 87 8.98 9.32 -7.92
C LEU A 87 10.32 8.77 -8.40
N ASP A 88 10.65 8.93 -9.69
CA ASP A 88 11.92 8.44 -10.24
C ASP A 88 13.15 9.06 -9.55
N LYS A 89 13.07 10.33 -9.17
CA LYS A 89 14.13 10.99 -8.39
C LYS A 89 14.18 10.48 -6.95
N ARG A 90 13.04 10.32 -6.29
CA ARG A 90 13.00 9.79 -4.92
C ARG A 90 13.55 8.37 -4.84
N VAL A 91 13.17 7.54 -5.80
CA VAL A 91 13.67 6.16 -5.93
C VAL A 91 15.18 6.14 -6.24
N ALA A 92 15.67 7.03 -7.12
CA ALA A 92 17.09 7.15 -7.41
C ALA A 92 17.91 7.52 -6.17
N TYR A 93 17.42 8.45 -5.35
CA TYR A 93 18.05 8.77 -4.05
C TYR A 93 18.14 7.55 -3.13
N TYR A 94 17.04 6.80 -2.99
CA TYR A 94 17.05 5.57 -2.18
C TYR A 94 18.07 4.55 -2.71
N ILE A 95 18.10 4.32 -4.02
CA ILE A 95 19.04 3.35 -4.62
C ILE A 95 20.49 3.76 -4.36
N ASP A 96 20.83 5.02 -4.58
CA ASP A 96 22.21 5.47 -4.51
C ASP A 96 22.70 5.64 -3.07
N GLN A 97 21.85 6.16 -2.19
CA GLN A 97 22.25 6.49 -0.82
C GLN A 97 22.07 5.32 0.16
N ILE A 98 21.08 4.45 -0.04
CA ILE A 98 20.76 3.39 0.93
C ILE A 98 20.97 2.00 0.33
N GLN A 99 20.32 1.67 -0.79
CA GLN A 99 20.29 0.30 -1.29
C GLN A 99 21.67 -0.21 -1.73
N LYS A 100 22.45 0.62 -2.44
CA LYS A 100 23.78 0.23 -2.90
C LYS A 100 24.75 0.02 -1.73
N PRO A 101 24.89 0.97 -0.77
CA PRO A 101 25.73 0.77 0.41
C PRO A 101 25.32 -0.45 1.24
N TYR A 102 24.02 -0.63 1.47
CA TYR A 102 23.51 -1.78 2.21
C TYR A 102 23.83 -3.11 1.52
N LYS A 103 23.65 -3.22 0.19
CA LYS A 103 24.04 -4.41 -0.57
C LYS A 103 25.56 -4.67 -0.51
N GLN A 104 26.37 -3.63 -0.54
CA GLN A 104 27.83 -3.75 -0.40
C GLN A 104 28.20 -4.25 0.99
N LEU A 105 27.56 -3.76 2.04
CA LEU A 105 27.73 -4.24 3.41
C LEU A 105 27.41 -5.73 3.52
N LEU A 106 26.24 -6.17 3.06
CA LEU A 106 25.83 -7.57 3.12
C LEU A 106 26.69 -8.50 2.24
N ALA A 107 27.23 -7.99 1.14
CA ALA A 107 28.20 -8.76 0.32
C ALA A 107 29.56 -8.93 1.01
N LYS A 108 29.97 -7.95 1.81
CA LYS A 108 31.22 -7.99 2.56
C LYS A 108 31.09 -8.80 3.85
N PHE A 109 29.92 -8.76 4.48
CA PHE A 109 29.61 -9.41 5.75
C PHE A 109 28.32 -10.24 5.63
N PRO A 110 28.32 -11.36 4.90
CA PRO A 110 27.11 -12.15 4.66
C PRO A 110 26.54 -12.79 5.93
N GLU A 111 27.35 -12.96 6.98
CA GLU A 111 26.92 -13.43 8.29
C GLU A 111 25.91 -12.49 8.98
N GLU A 112 25.97 -11.19 8.70
CA GLU A 112 25.05 -10.18 9.25
C GLU A 112 23.58 -10.45 8.87
N ILE A 113 23.33 -11.13 7.74
CA ILE A 113 21.98 -11.48 7.29
C ILE A 113 21.24 -12.30 8.35
N ALA A 114 21.95 -13.16 9.08
CA ALA A 114 21.34 -14.04 10.07
C ALA A 114 20.84 -13.30 11.33
N TYR A 115 21.36 -12.11 11.60
CA TYR A 115 21.02 -11.30 12.77
C TYR A 115 19.91 -10.29 12.47
N GLN A 116 19.60 -10.04 11.20
CA GLN A 116 18.59 -9.06 10.82
C GLN A 116 17.19 -9.60 10.97
N HIS A 117 16.33 -8.86 11.66
CA HIS A 117 14.90 -9.21 11.79
C HIS A 117 14.17 -9.19 10.46
N PHE A 118 14.58 -8.30 9.56
CA PHE A 118 14.14 -8.27 8.18
C PHE A 118 15.23 -7.66 7.28
N LEU A 119 15.28 -8.07 6.06
CA LEU A 119 16.16 -7.46 5.06
C LEU A 119 15.44 -6.28 4.40
N VAL A 120 16.21 -5.28 3.97
CA VAL A 120 15.68 -4.14 3.23
C VAL A 120 15.98 -4.31 1.74
N ALA A 121 14.96 -4.24 0.92
CA ALA A 121 15.09 -4.39 -0.53
C ALA A 121 14.17 -3.41 -1.26
N MET A 122 14.51 -3.10 -2.50
CA MET A 122 13.63 -2.31 -3.35
C MET A 122 12.55 -3.19 -3.96
N LYS A 123 11.31 -2.73 -3.95
CA LYS A 123 10.23 -3.31 -4.74
C LYS A 123 10.53 -3.10 -6.23
N ASP A 124 10.40 -4.16 -7.03
CA ASP A 124 10.72 -4.07 -8.46
C ASP A 124 9.67 -3.22 -9.20
N PHE A 125 10.14 -2.31 -10.04
CA PHE A 125 9.30 -1.45 -10.87
C PHE A 125 9.54 -1.75 -12.34
N LYS A 126 8.45 -1.85 -13.09
CA LYS A 126 8.47 -1.92 -14.54
C LYS A 126 7.60 -0.81 -15.14
N PHE A 127 7.92 -0.37 -16.33
CA PHE A 127 7.01 0.51 -17.06
C PHE A 127 5.70 -0.22 -17.37
N ALA A 128 4.58 0.49 -17.32
CA ALA A 128 3.25 -0.09 -17.50
C ALA A 128 3.07 -0.84 -18.84
N TYR A 129 3.87 -0.54 -19.86
CA TYR A 129 3.87 -1.28 -21.12
C TYR A 129 4.65 -2.61 -21.08
N HIS A 130 5.25 -2.96 -19.95
CA HIS A 130 5.86 -4.27 -19.70
C HIS A 130 4.95 -5.18 -18.84
N VAL A 131 3.66 -4.95 -18.88
CA VAL A 131 2.68 -5.73 -18.11
C VAL A 131 2.74 -7.23 -18.43
N ASP A 132 3.04 -7.61 -19.67
CA ASP A 132 3.25 -9.01 -20.05
C ASP A 132 4.38 -9.65 -19.24
N ASN A 133 5.51 -8.96 -19.13
CA ASN A 133 6.64 -9.44 -18.33
C ASN A 133 6.28 -9.54 -16.83
N MET A 134 5.43 -8.64 -16.33
CA MET A 134 4.93 -8.72 -14.97
C MET A 134 4.13 -10.01 -14.75
N PHE A 135 3.16 -10.30 -15.61
CA PHE A 135 2.30 -11.48 -15.45
C PHE A 135 3.01 -12.80 -15.76
N ASP A 136 3.85 -12.83 -16.79
CA ASP A 136 4.45 -14.08 -17.28
C ASP A 136 5.64 -14.52 -16.43
N HIS A 137 6.38 -13.59 -15.85
CA HIS A 137 7.65 -13.88 -15.18
C HIS A 137 7.69 -13.35 -13.75
N ILE A 138 7.46 -12.03 -13.52
CA ILE A 138 7.77 -11.41 -12.24
C ILE A 138 6.80 -11.88 -11.15
N LEU A 139 5.48 -11.80 -11.37
CA LEU A 139 4.49 -12.20 -10.37
C LEU A 139 4.58 -13.69 -10.03
N LYS A 140 4.88 -14.54 -11.03
CA LYS A 140 5.04 -15.99 -10.83
C LYS A 140 6.30 -16.36 -10.06
N ALA A 141 7.32 -15.51 -10.11
CA ALA A 141 8.60 -15.71 -9.42
C ALA A 141 8.64 -15.08 -8.02
N LEU A 142 7.59 -14.35 -7.60
CA LEU A 142 7.55 -13.75 -6.27
C LEU A 142 7.56 -14.85 -5.19
N PRO A 143 8.45 -14.74 -4.19
CA PRO A 143 8.50 -15.69 -3.08
C PRO A 143 7.40 -15.47 -2.03
N HIS A 144 6.58 -14.43 -2.21
CA HIS A 144 5.41 -14.09 -1.39
C HIS A 144 4.18 -13.89 -2.27
N GLY A 145 2.99 -13.89 -1.66
CA GLY A 145 1.73 -13.62 -2.37
C GLY A 145 1.64 -12.18 -2.87
N ASN A 146 0.77 -11.96 -3.84
CA ASN A 146 0.38 -10.63 -4.33
C ASN A 146 -1.13 -10.59 -4.57
N ASP A 147 -1.71 -9.39 -4.54
CA ASP A 147 -3.14 -9.14 -4.76
C ASP A 147 -3.40 -8.31 -6.03
N GLY A 148 -2.42 -8.24 -6.93
CA GLY A 148 -2.53 -7.53 -8.21
C GLY A 148 -1.40 -6.54 -8.48
N LEU A 149 -1.70 -5.47 -9.19
CA LEU A 149 -0.73 -4.47 -9.66
C LEU A 149 -1.06 -3.08 -9.13
N ILE A 150 -0.02 -2.30 -8.82
CA ILE A 150 -0.13 -0.89 -8.47
C ILE A 150 0.58 -0.08 -9.56
N PHE A 151 -0.18 0.79 -10.25
CA PHE A 151 0.35 1.73 -11.22
C PHE A 151 0.56 3.08 -10.56
N THR A 152 1.80 3.53 -10.47
CA THR A 152 2.18 4.79 -9.84
C THR A 152 2.72 5.75 -10.88
N CYS A 153 2.23 6.98 -10.92
CA CYS A 153 2.73 7.99 -11.83
C CYS A 153 4.18 8.38 -11.47
N ARG A 154 5.09 8.19 -12.42
CA ARG A 154 6.53 8.44 -12.23
C ARG A 154 6.86 9.92 -11.95
N GLY A 155 6.11 10.83 -12.58
CA GLY A 155 6.41 12.26 -12.59
C GLY A 155 5.81 13.05 -11.42
N THR A 156 5.04 12.43 -10.53
CA THR A 156 4.29 13.16 -9.48
C THR A 156 5.06 13.25 -8.16
N PRO A 157 4.84 14.34 -7.39
CA PRO A 157 5.25 14.45 -6.00
C PRO A 157 4.61 13.37 -5.13
N TYR A 158 5.19 13.12 -3.95
CA TYR A 158 4.57 12.25 -2.95
C TYR A 158 3.36 12.95 -2.32
N LYS A 159 2.23 12.24 -2.24
CA LYS A 159 1.00 12.74 -1.65
C LYS A 159 0.60 11.90 -0.43
N HIS A 160 0.34 12.57 0.69
CA HIS A 160 -0.24 11.94 1.86
C HIS A 160 -1.69 11.52 1.62
N GLY A 161 -2.07 10.39 2.22
CA GLY A 161 -3.43 9.87 2.11
C GLY A 161 -3.72 9.26 0.73
N THR A 162 -4.92 9.51 0.21
CA THR A 162 -5.33 8.99 -1.09
C THR A 162 -4.73 9.81 -2.23
N ASP A 163 -4.00 9.14 -3.12
CA ASP A 163 -3.44 9.74 -4.33
C ASP A 163 -4.20 9.25 -5.57
N PRO A 164 -4.91 10.13 -6.30
CA PRO A 164 -5.64 9.76 -7.52
C PRO A 164 -4.72 9.36 -8.69
N HIS A 165 -3.41 9.63 -8.59
CA HIS A 165 -2.41 9.21 -9.59
C HIS A 165 -1.86 7.80 -9.33
N ILE A 166 -2.34 7.12 -8.29
CA ILE A 166 -2.03 5.73 -8.00
C ILE A 166 -3.27 4.89 -8.30
N LEU A 167 -3.17 4.04 -9.31
CA LEU A 167 -4.22 3.11 -9.70
C LEU A 167 -3.87 1.71 -9.21
N LYS A 168 -4.85 1.03 -8.64
CA LYS A 168 -4.72 -0.36 -8.20
C LYS A 168 -5.56 -1.23 -9.11
N TRP A 169 -4.93 -2.24 -9.67
CA TRP A 169 -5.63 -3.30 -10.38
C TRP A 169 -5.55 -4.58 -9.57
N LYS A 170 -6.68 -5.24 -9.44
CA LYS A 170 -6.79 -6.56 -8.83
C LYS A 170 -7.48 -7.51 -9.81
N PRO A 171 -7.08 -8.80 -9.87
CA PRO A 171 -7.85 -9.79 -10.59
C PRO A 171 -9.26 -9.92 -9.98
N GLU A 172 -10.22 -10.38 -10.76
CA GLU A 172 -11.64 -10.39 -10.36
C GLU A 172 -11.88 -11.14 -9.05
N ASN A 173 -11.21 -12.26 -8.86
CA ASN A 173 -11.30 -13.10 -7.66
C ASN A 173 -10.66 -12.49 -6.40
N GLU A 174 -9.90 -11.40 -6.55
CA GLU A 174 -9.28 -10.66 -5.42
C GLU A 174 -10.07 -9.40 -5.03
N ASN A 175 -11.19 -9.11 -5.73
CA ASN A 175 -12.09 -8.04 -5.36
C ASN A 175 -12.98 -8.48 -4.20
N SER A 176 -12.62 -8.07 -3.01
CA SER A 176 -13.32 -8.38 -1.76
C SER A 176 -13.80 -7.14 -1.03
N ILE A 177 -14.81 -7.29 -0.21
CA ILE A 177 -15.33 -6.24 0.68
C ILE A 177 -15.39 -6.76 2.10
N ASP A 178 -15.14 -5.88 3.06
CA ASP A 178 -15.24 -6.17 4.49
C ASP A 178 -16.58 -5.63 4.99
N LEU A 179 -17.45 -6.52 5.45
CA LEU A 179 -18.79 -6.20 5.95
C LEU A 179 -18.97 -6.74 7.37
N ARG A 180 -19.89 -6.18 8.13
CA ARG A 180 -20.27 -6.70 9.45
C ARG A 180 -21.26 -7.82 9.28
N LEU A 181 -20.98 -8.95 9.90
CA LEU A 181 -21.85 -10.13 9.89
C LEU A 181 -22.94 -10.01 10.96
N SER A 182 -24.20 -10.18 10.57
CA SER A 182 -25.34 -10.28 11.47
C SER A 182 -26.09 -11.57 11.20
N LEU A 183 -26.14 -12.45 12.18
CA LEU A 183 -26.76 -13.78 12.07
C LEU A 183 -28.21 -13.71 12.50
N ASN A 184 -29.10 -14.18 11.63
CA ASN A 184 -30.53 -14.28 11.90
C ASN A 184 -30.96 -15.73 11.85
N PHE A 185 -31.21 -16.32 13.02
CA PHE A 185 -31.62 -17.71 13.16
C PHE A 185 -33.12 -17.86 13.00
N PRO A 186 -33.59 -19.01 12.47
CA PRO A 186 -35.04 -19.24 12.33
C PRO A 186 -35.69 -19.37 13.71
N LEU A 187 -36.85 -18.75 13.83
CA LEU A 187 -37.71 -18.88 15.02
C LEU A 187 -38.63 -20.08 14.82
N VAL A 188 -38.49 -21.08 15.67
CA VAL A 188 -39.26 -22.32 15.63
C VAL A 188 -40.41 -22.24 16.61
N GLN A 189 -41.59 -22.66 16.18
CA GLN A 189 -42.76 -22.84 17.08
C GLN A 189 -42.66 -24.23 17.73
N PRO A 190 -42.94 -24.33 19.05
CA PRO A 190 -42.87 -25.61 19.71
C PRO A 190 -43.82 -26.65 19.08
N ASP A 191 -43.28 -27.81 18.76
CA ASP A 191 -44.04 -28.96 18.32
C ASP A 191 -44.60 -29.82 19.46
N ALA A 192 -45.26 -30.94 19.15
CA ALA A 192 -45.84 -31.84 20.17
C ALA A 192 -44.78 -32.44 21.10
N VAL A 193 -43.53 -32.62 20.62
CA VAL A 193 -42.42 -33.17 21.42
C VAL A 193 -41.90 -32.07 22.38
N ASP A 194 -41.75 -30.87 21.88
CA ASP A 194 -41.33 -29.70 22.66
C ASP A 194 -42.31 -29.40 23.77
N LEU A 195 -43.62 -29.42 23.47
CA LEU A 195 -44.67 -29.22 24.46
C LEU A 195 -44.63 -30.33 25.55
N SER A 196 -44.33 -31.57 25.17
CA SER A 196 -44.18 -32.68 26.15
C SER A 196 -42.97 -32.49 27.08
N ARG A 197 -41.95 -31.72 26.64
CA ARG A 197 -40.76 -31.33 27.41
C ARG A 197 -40.90 -30.02 28.17
N GLY A 198 -42.11 -29.40 28.12
CA GLY A 198 -42.39 -28.14 28.80
C GLY A 198 -41.91 -26.89 28.06
N ILE A 199 -41.47 -27.00 26.81
CA ILE A 199 -41.14 -25.87 25.98
C ILE A 199 -42.43 -25.34 25.33
N THR A 200 -42.90 -24.21 25.81
CA THR A 200 -44.21 -23.66 25.44
C THR A 200 -44.08 -22.35 24.62
N LYS A 201 -42.88 -21.79 24.51
CA LYS A 201 -42.61 -20.53 23.81
C LYS A 201 -41.74 -20.77 22.56
N PRO A 202 -41.92 -19.97 21.52
CA PRO A 202 -41.02 -19.99 20.36
C PRO A 202 -39.57 -19.80 20.81
N TYR A 203 -38.67 -20.49 20.13
CA TYR A 203 -37.24 -20.43 20.37
C TYR A 203 -36.47 -20.34 19.08
N TYR A 204 -35.23 -19.80 19.14
CA TYR A 204 -34.34 -19.77 17.98
C TYR A 204 -33.63 -21.12 17.86
N ASP A 205 -33.66 -21.66 16.64
CA ASP A 205 -32.87 -22.86 16.29
C ASP A 205 -31.45 -22.47 15.92
N TYR A 206 -30.53 -22.60 16.87
CA TYR A 206 -29.12 -22.29 16.68
C TYR A 206 -28.33 -23.40 15.94
N ASP A 207 -28.94 -24.56 15.72
CA ASP A 207 -28.35 -25.63 14.92
C ASP A 207 -28.63 -25.46 13.42
N ALA A 208 -29.73 -24.79 13.09
CA ALA A 208 -30.04 -24.44 11.71
C ALA A 208 -29.05 -23.44 11.10
N ILE A 209 -28.93 -23.51 9.77
CA ILE A 209 -28.13 -22.51 9.02
C ILE A 209 -28.84 -21.15 9.10
N PRO A 210 -28.19 -20.13 9.69
CA PRO A 210 -28.78 -18.79 9.79
C PRO A 210 -28.80 -18.04 8.46
N VAL A 211 -29.65 -17.05 8.36
CA VAL A 211 -29.52 -16.01 7.33
C VAL A 211 -28.37 -15.09 7.75
N CYS A 212 -27.30 -15.07 6.96
CA CYS A 212 -26.12 -14.26 7.20
C CYS A 212 -26.27 -12.88 6.57
N ASN A 213 -26.83 -11.93 7.29
CA ASN A 213 -26.93 -10.55 6.84
C ASN A 213 -25.56 -9.86 6.86
N LEU A 214 -25.28 -9.10 5.83
CA LEU A 214 -24.08 -8.29 5.71
C LEU A 214 -24.45 -6.82 5.86
N LEU A 215 -23.76 -6.12 6.77
CA LEU A 215 -24.01 -4.73 7.05
C LEU A 215 -22.81 -3.88 6.61
N VAL A 216 -23.09 -2.75 5.98
CA VAL A 216 -22.08 -1.77 5.51
C VAL A 216 -21.98 -0.62 6.50
N TYR A 217 -20.76 -0.16 6.76
CA TYR A 217 -20.49 0.97 7.63
C TYR A 217 -20.89 2.30 6.97
N MET A 218 -21.70 3.08 7.66
CA MET A 218 -22.24 4.35 7.17
C MET A 218 -21.51 5.60 7.71
N GLY A 219 -20.49 5.40 8.56
CA GLY A 219 -19.76 6.48 9.21
C GLY A 219 -20.05 6.60 10.70
N ASN A 220 -19.27 7.44 11.39
CA ASN A 220 -19.42 7.64 12.84
C ASN A 220 -20.81 8.16 13.20
N ASN A 221 -21.38 7.61 14.26
CA ASN A 221 -22.72 7.95 14.79
C ASN A 221 -23.90 7.63 13.86
N VAL A 222 -23.68 6.78 12.86
CA VAL A 222 -24.75 6.26 12.00
C VAL A 222 -24.75 4.74 12.14
N GLU A 223 -25.95 4.15 12.28
CA GLU A 223 -26.11 2.71 12.35
C GLU A 223 -25.70 2.05 11.04
N ASP A 224 -25.02 0.90 11.14
CA ASP A 224 -24.63 0.11 9.96
C ASP A 224 -25.90 -0.31 9.19
N ARG A 225 -25.85 -0.19 7.86
CA ARG A 225 -27.00 -0.47 6.99
C ARG A 225 -26.91 -1.85 6.39
N HIS A 226 -28.04 -2.56 6.33
CA HIS A 226 -28.15 -3.81 5.60
C HIS A 226 -27.74 -3.60 4.12
N TYR A 227 -26.80 -4.45 3.70
CA TYR A 227 -26.23 -4.38 2.35
C TYR A 227 -26.65 -5.58 1.48
N GLY A 228 -26.72 -6.77 2.07
CA GLY A 228 -27.09 -8.00 1.38
C GLY A 228 -26.96 -9.20 2.28
N THR A 229 -26.91 -10.38 1.69
CA THR A 229 -26.76 -11.64 2.42
C THR A 229 -25.55 -12.42 1.90
N MET A 230 -24.81 -13.05 2.80
CA MET A 230 -23.73 -13.97 2.47
C MET A 230 -24.33 -15.37 2.24
N TYR A 231 -23.95 -15.98 1.15
CA TYR A 231 -24.32 -17.38 0.89
C TYR A 231 -23.49 -18.30 1.80
N LEU A 232 -24.19 -19.15 2.53
CA LEU A 232 -23.63 -20.11 3.45
C LEU A 232 -24.17 -21.49 3.11
N ASP A 233 -23.28 -22.44 2.82
CA ASP A 233 -23.65 -23.86 2.71
C ASP A 233 -23.41 -24.58 4.04
N ALA A 234 -23.95 -25.79 4.14
CA ALA A 234 -23.88 -26.59 5.35
C ALA A 234 -22.43 -26.91 5.79
N GLU A 235 -21.54 -27.17 4.81
CA GLU A 235 -20.14 -27.51 5.10
C GLU A 235 -19.42 -26.30 5.72
N LEU A 236 -19.60 -25.12 5.14
CA LEU A 236 -19.00 -23.89 5.69
C LEU A 236 -19.61 -23.53 7.05
N TRP A 237 -20.92 -23.74 7.23
CA TRP A 237 -21.58 -23.49 8.52
C TRP A 237 -20.97 -24.35 9.62
N GLU A 238 -20.78 -25.65 9.39
CA GLU A 238 -20.12 -26.53 10.36
C GLU A 238 -18.68 -26.10 10.67
N LYS A 239 -17.91 -25.67 9.64
CA LYS A 239 -16.56 -25.14 9.84
C LYS A 239 -16.57 -23.87 10.70
N LEU A 240 -17.53 -22.97 10.49
CA LEU A 240 -17.62 -21.73 11.28
C LEU A 240 -18.04 -22.01 12.72
N LYS A 241 -18.98 -22.94 12.95
CA LYS A 241 -19.33 -23.40 14.32
C LYS A 241 -18.15 -24.02 15.06
N ALA A 242 -17.33 -24.79 14.34
CA ALA A 242 -16.16 -25.48 14.91
C ALA A 242 -15.07 -24.50 15.41
N LEU A 243 -15.11 -23.21 15.05
CA LEU A 243 -14.20 -22.20 15.59
C LEU A 243 -14.41 -21.98 17.10
N GLY A 244 -15.62 -22.26 17.62
CA GLY A 244 -15.94 -22.10 19.02
C GLY A 244 -15.97 -20.64 19.51
N GLU A 245 -16.02 -19.68 18.60
CA GLU A 245 -15.99 -18.24 18.86
C GLU A 245 -17.31 -17.58 18.45
N PRO A 246 -17.70 -16.46 19.10
CA PRO A 246 -18.84 -15.66 18.64
C PRO A 246 -18.63 -15.22 17.19
N LEU A 247 -19.62 -15.48 16.34
CA LEU A 247 -19.56 -15.12 14.90
C LEU A 247 -20.32 -13.83 14.61
N ASN A 248 -21.36 -13.53 15.40
CA ASN A 248 -22.18 -12.34 15.22
C ASN A 248 -21.36 -11.07 15.51
N ASP A 249 -21.63 -10.00 14.76
CA ASP A 249 -20.98 -8.69 14.83
C ASP A 249 -19.49 -8.64 14.40
N ARG A 250 -18.90 -9.77 13.99
CA ARG A 250 -17.53 -9.77 13.43
C ARG A 250 -17.49 -9.15 12.04
N ILE A 251 -16.35 -8.58 11.70
CA ILE A 251 -16.06 -8.13 10.33
C ILE A 251 -15.64 -9.33 9.51
N VAL A 252 -16.33 -9.56 8.41
CA VAL A 252 -16.07 -10.65 7.46
C VAL A 252 -15.66 -10.08 6.10
N GLU A 253 -14.58 -10.59 5.56
CA GLU A 253 -14.17 -10.33 4.17
C GLU A 253 -14.93 -11.28 3.26
N CYS A 254 -15.65 -10.70 2.29
CA CYS A 254 -16.47 -11.42 1.32
C CYS A 254 -16.03 -11.10 -0.10
N TYR A 255 -16.10 -12.11 -0.98
CA TYR A 255 -15.95 -11.93 -2.42
C TYR A 255 -17.23 -12.31 -3.15
N MET A 256 -17.39 -11.84 -4.39
CA MET A 256 -18.55 -12.18 -5.22
C MET A 256 -18.22 -13.37 -6.12
N ASP A 257 -19.03 -14.44 -6.05
CA ASP A 257 -18.86 -15.59 -6.93
C ASP A 257 -19.47 -15.37 -8.33
N GLU A 258 -19.28 -16.30 -9.24
CA GLU A 258 -19.80 -16.26 -10.61
C GLU A 258 -21.35 -16.16 -10.68
N GLN A 259 -22.04 -16.68 -9.66
CA GLN A 259 -23.49 -16.58 -9.52
C GLN A 259 -23.94 -15.27 -8.86
N ARG A 260 -23.01 -14.31 -8.68
CA ARG A 260 -23.24 -13.01 -8.03
C ARG A 260 -23.73 -13.14 -6.59
N ARG A 261 -23.19 -14.12 -5.85
CA ARG A 261 -23.45 -14.31 -4.42
C ARG A 261 -22.23 -13.90 -3.62
N TRP A 262 -22.43 -13.24 -2.48
CA TRP A 262 -21.36 -12.98 -1.54
C TRP A 262 -20.95 -14.27 -0.85
N ARG A 263 -19.66 -14.58 -0.91
CA ARG A 263 -19.04 -15.77 -0.30
C ARG A 263 -18.07 -15.37 0.79
N TYR A 264 -18.02 -16.17 1.85
CA TYR A 264 -17.04 -16.04 2.91
C TYR A 264 -15.61 -16.24 2.40
N MET A 265 -14.71 -15.33 2.79
CA MET A 265 -13.27 -15.48 2.56
C MET A 265 -12.55 -15.72 3.89
N ARG A 266 -12.69 -14.78 4.85
CA ARG A 266 -12.11 -14.87 6.19
C ARG A 266 -12.72 -13.83 7.13
N PHE A 267 -12.48 -13.99 8.43
CA PHE A 267 -12.73 -12.92 9.39
C PHE A 267 -11.59 -11.89 9.39
N ARG A 268 -11.95 -10.64 9.72
CA ARG A 268 -11.04 -9.49 9.78
C ARG A 268 -10.92 -9.00 11.21
N ASP A 269 -10.27 -9.80 12.06
CA ASP A 269 -10.08 -9.48 13.49
C ASP A 269 -9.14 -8.28 13.71
N ASP A 270 -8.43 -7.89 12.64
CA ASP A 270 -7.63 -6.67 12.56
C ASP A 270 -8.46 -5.39 12.36
N LYS A 271 -9.78 -5.49 12.15
CA LYS A 271 -10.68 -4.36 11.89
C LYS A 271 -11.78 -4.25 12.94
N THR A 272 -12.10 -3.01 13.31
CA THR A 272 -13.23 -2.68 14.17
C THR A 272 -14.50 -2.31 13.40
N ASN A 273 -14.35 -1.79 12.18
CA ASN A 273 -15.46 -1.37 11.33
C ASN A 273 -15.41 -2.07 9.97
N ALA A 274 -16.59 -2.29 9.42
CA ALA A 274 -16.78 -2.69 8.01
C ALA A 274 -16.24 -1.62 7.05
N ASN A 275 -16.14 -1.94 5.76
CA ASN A 275 -15.87 -0.93 4.77
C ASN A 275 -16.98 0.12 4.76
N HIS A 276 -16.58 1.38 4.61
CA HIS A 276 -17.53 2.47 4.40
C HIS A 276 -18.27 2.27 3.07
N VAL A 277 -19.53 2.72 3.01
CA VAL A 277 -20.39 2.55 1.81
C VAL A 277 -19.70 2.99 0.52
N SER A 278 -18.98 4.11 0.53
CA SER A 278 -18.25 4.58 -0.66
C SER A 278 -17.14 3.64 -1.12
N THR A 279 -16.50 2.92 -0.19
CA THR A 279 -15.50 1.90 -0.52
C THR A 279 -16.15 0.69 -1.18
N VAL A 280 -17.30 0.27 -0.65
CA VAL A 280 -18.07 -0.85 -1.20
C VAL A 280 -18.57 -0.51 -2.62
N GLU A 281 -19.07 0.70 -2.83
CA GLU A 281 -19.49 1.20 -4.15
C GLU A 281 -18.33 1.17 -5.16
N SER A 282 -17.15 1.68 -4.78
CA SER A 282 -15.96 1.66 -5.64
C SER A 282 -15.48 0.24 -5.97
N VAL A 283 -15.58 -0.72 -5.04
CA VAL A 283 -15.26 -2.12 -5.33
C VAL A 283 -16.29 -2.74 -6.28
N LEU A 284 -17.58 -2.42 -6.10
CA LEU A 284 -18.63 -2.87 -7.03
C LEU A 284 -18.43 -2.33 -8.44
N GLU A 285 -18.09 -1.04 -8.59
CA GLU A 285 -17.72 -0.46 -9.88
C GLU A 285 -16.57 -1.24 -10.52
N SER A 286 -15.52 -1.56 -9.74
CA SER A 286 -14.39 -2.37 -10.21
C SER A 286 -14.80 -3.77 -10.66
N ILE A 287 -15.74 -4.42 -9.94
CA ILE A 287 -16.32 -5.72 -10.32
C ILE A 287 -17.16 -5.60 -11.60
N GLN A 288 -17.88 -4.49 -11.79
CA GLN A 288 -18.69 -4.26 -12.97
C GLN A 288 -17.87 -3.92 -14.20
N ASP A 289 -16.84 -3.08 -14.05
CA ASP A 289 -15.96 -2.65 -15.14
C ASP A 289 -15.09 -3.79 -15.66
N ARG A 290 -14.80 -4.78 -14.82
CA ARG A 290 -14.09 -6.03 -15.17
C ARG A 290 -12.85 -5.81 -16.02
N ILE A 291 -11.95 -4.94 -15.58
CA ILE A 291 -10.66 -4.82 -16.23
C ILE A 291 -9.87 -6.13 -16.02
N THR A 292 -9.82 -6.95 -17.05
CA THR A 292 -9.14 -8.23 -17.00
C THR A 292 -7.63 -8.09 -17.26
N GLU A 293 -6.86 -9.13 -16.92
CA GLU A 293 -5.45 -9.22 -17.31
C GLU A 293 -5.28 -9.03 -18.82
N GLN A 294 -6.16 -9.66 -19.63
CA GLN A 294 -6.11 -9.52 -21.09
C GLN A 294 -6.29 -8.07 -21.55
N ASN A 295 -7.22 -7.33 -20.92
CA ASN A 295 -7.39 -5.91 -21.23
C ASN A 295 -6.10 -5.11 -20.96
N LEU A 296 -5.38 -5.38 -19.86
CA LEU A 296 -4.11 -4.71 -19.58
C LEU A 296 -3.04 -5.05 -20.62
N ARG A 297 -2.97 -6.32 -21.04
CA ARG A 297 -2.04 -6.77 -22.11
C ARG A 297 -2.36 -6.11 -23.44
N ASP A 298 -3.62 -6.04 -23.84
CA ASP A 298 -4.05 -5.42 -25.10
C ASP A 298 -3.78 -3.91 -25.14
N TYR A 299 -3.77 -3.25 -23.98
CA TYR A 299 -3.44 -1.83 -23.88
C TYR A 299 -1.93 -1.54 -23.82
N ALA A 300 -1.08 -2.50 -23.50
CA ALA A 300 0.36 -2.31 -23.34
C ALA A 300 1.03 -1.68 -24.59
N PRO A 301 0.72 -2.07 -25.84
CA PRO A 301 1.27 -1.42 -27.02
C PRO A 301 0.87 0.06 -27.15
N LYS A 302 -0.38 0.40 -26.81
CA LYS A 302 -0.88 1.80 -26.82
C LYS A 302 -0.16 2.63 -25.77
N ILE A 303 0.00 2.10 -24.57
CA ILE A 303 0.74 2.75 -23.47
C ILE A 303 2.18 3.02 -23.92
N ARG A 304 2.83 2.05 -24.57
CA ARG A 304 4.19 2.20 -25.09
C ARG A 304 4.29 3.30 -26.16
N ALA A 305 3.32 3.36 -27.06
CA ALA A 305 3.28 4.38 -28.11
C ALA A 305 3.13 5.79 -27.50
N GLU A 306 2.23 5.98 -26.54
CA GLU A 306 2.02 7.25 -25.86
C GLU A 306 3.22 7.63 -24.96
N TRP A 307 3.88 6.64 -24.35
CA TRP A 307 5.10 6.88 -23.59
C TRP A 307 6.23 7.41 -24.49
N LYS A 308 6.44 6.78 -25.66
CA LYS A 308 7.45 7.23 -26.66
C LYS A 308 7.18 8.65 -27.14
N LYS A 309 5.92 9.02 -27.42
CA LYS A 309 5.56 10.40 -27.81
C LYS A 309 5.96 11.41 -26.74
N ARG A 310 5.66 11.09 -25.45
CA ARG A 310 6.00 11.98 -24.32
C ARG A 310 7.50 12.05 -24.05
N GLU A 311 8.26 10.97 -24.24
CA GLU A 311 9.72 10.98 -24.06
C GLU A 311 10.42 11.80 -25.14
N GLY A 312 9.85 11.87 -26.35
CA GLY A 312 10.38 12.72 -27.45
C GLY A 312 10.06 14.20 -27.31
N ALA A 313 9.01 14.57 -26.53
CA ALA A 313 8.54 15.94 -26.37
C ALA A 313 9.25 16.80 -25.29
N PRO A 314 9.77 16.27 -24.17
CA PRO A 314 10.19 17.11 -23.02
C PRO A 314 11.50 17.86 -23.22
N LYS A 315 12.42 17.38 -24.04
CA LYS A 315 13.73 18.06 -24.25
C LYS A 315 13.60 19.43 -24.92
N GLN A 316 12.55 19.66 -25.71
CA GLN A 316 12.31 20.97 -26.33
C GLN A 316 11.60 21.94 -25.39
N ALA A 317 10.69 21.48 -24.53
CA ALA A 317 9.97 22.32 -23.59
C ALA A 317 10.84 22.77 -22.39
N GLU A 318 11.69 21.92 -21.84
CA GLU A 318 12.66 22.28 -20.79
C GLU A 318 13.77 23.20 -21.34
N ALA A 319 14.25 22.96 -22.55
CA ALA A 319 15.19 23.86 -23.21
C ALA A 319 14.57 25.24 -23.49
N ALA A 320 13.30 25.29 -23.89
CA ALA A 320 12.58 26.55 -24.09
C ALA A 320 12.34 27.30 -22.77
N ALA A 321 11.95 26.59 -21.70
CA ALA A 321 11.75 27.17 -20.36
C ALA A 321 13.07 27.69 -19.76
N SER A 322 14.17 26.93 -19.90
CA SER A 322 15.51 27.36 -19.49
C SER A 322 16.01 28.60 -20.25
N ASN A 323 15.76 28.65 -21.57
CA ASN A 323 16.09 29.82 -22.37
C ASN A 323 15.28 31.07 -22.01
N ILE A 324 14.00 30.92 -21.64
CA ILE A 324 13.16 32.04 -21.18
C ILE A 324 13.67 32.56 -19.82
N HIS A 325 14.06 31.66 -18.91
CA HIS A 325 14.60 32.03 -17.61
C HIS A 325 15.97 32.72 -17.71
N LEU A 326 16.84 32.28 -18.63
CA LEU A 326 18.12 32.92 -18.93
C LEU A 326 17.95 34.30 -19.58
N LYS A 327 16.97 34.47 -20.49
CA LYS A 327 16.66 35.76 -21.08
C LYS A 327 16.15 36.74 -20.03
N ARG A 328 15.23 36.37 -19.16
CA ARG A 328 14.75 37.22 -18.08
C ARG A 328 15.87 37.66 -17.13
N LYS A 329 16.77 36.74 -16.74
CA LYS A 329 17.95 37.09 -15.91
C LYS A 329 18.92 38.04 -16.62
N ALA A 330 19.09 37.92 -17.94
CA ALA A 330 19.94 38.84 -18.71
C ALA A 330 19.31 40.25 -18.84
N GLU A 331 17.99 40.35 -19.00
CA GLU A 331 17.25 41.61 -19.02
C GLU A 331 17.27 42.32 -17.65
N GLU A 332 17.11 41.58 -16.53
CA GLU A 332 17.22 42.14 -15.18
C GLU A 332 18.64 42.63 -14.82
N GLN A 333 19.69 42.05 -15.41
CA GLN A 333 21.08 42.46 -15.22
C GLN A 333 21.50 43.61 -16.17
N GLY A 334 20.83 43.79 -17.32
CA GLY A 334 21.10 44.83 -18.32
C GLY A 334 20.55 46.21 -17.92
N ASP A 335 19.62 46.28 -16.98
CA ASP A 335 18.94 47.55 -16.60
C ASP A 335 19.58 48.26 -15.37
N ARG A 336 20.71 47.77 -14.87
CA ARG A 336 21.53 48.47 -13.88
C ARG A 336 22.56 49.35 -14.56
N ARG A 337 22.12 50.48 -15.15
CA ARG A 337 23.03 51.59 -15.48
C ARG A 337 23.46 52.27 -14.19
N PRO A 338 24.76 52.62 -13.99
CA PRO A 338 25.18 53.38 -12.85
C PRO A 338 24.60 54.82 -12.96
N SER A 339 23.97 55.28 -11.88
CA SER A 339 23.51 56.67 -11.75
C SER A 339 24.68 57.63 -11.92
N PRO A 340 24.50 58.78 -12.64
CA PRO A 340 25.56 59.75 -12.78
C PRO A 340 25.85 60.42 -11.43
N ASN A 341 27.15 60.56 -11.13
CA ASN A 341 27.64 61.28 -9.96
C ASN A 341 27.11 62.74 -9.93
N PRO A 342 26.73 63.25 -8.78
CA PRO A 342 26.38 64.67 -8.64
C PRO A 342 27.63 65.56 -8.84
N PRO A 343 27.50 66.76 -9.40
CA PRO A 343 28.62 67.66 -9.65
C PRO A 343 29.20 68.21 -8.34
N GLY A 344 30.53 68.13 -8.23
CA GLY A 344 31.29 68.72 -7.10
C GLY A 344 31.06 70.20 -6.94
N GLY A 345 30.54 70.60 -5.77
CA GLY A 345 30.52 72.00 -5.32
C GLY A 345 31.88 72.29 -4.73
N GLY A 346 32.64 73.11 -5.46
CA GLY A 346 33.80 73.79 -4.91
C GLY A 346 33.38 75.07 -4.20
N GLY A 347 34.14 75.42 -3.21
CA GLY A 347 34.14 76.81 -2.79
C GLY A 347 34.30 77.08 -1.30
N ARG A 348 35.53 77.41 -0.98
CA ARG A 348 36.03 78.30 0.14
C ARG A 348 36.07 77.69 1.54
#